data_36a995ba5f7a960dad3c0769eb125a0a
#
_entry.id   36a995ba5f7a960dad3c0769eb125a0a
#
_cell.length_a   1.000
_cell.length_b   1.000
_cell.length_c   1.000
_cell.angle_alpha   90.00
_cell.angle_beta   90.00
_cell.angle_gamma   90.00
#
_symmetry.space_group_name_H-M   'P 1'
#
loop_
_entity.id
_entity.type
_entity.pdbx_description
1 polymer ?
#
loop_
_entity_poly.entity_id
_entity_poly.type
_entity_poly.pdbx_seq_one_letter_code
_entity_poly.pdbx_strand_id
1 'polypeptide(L)'
;QVHETDTKAYKQKKRHVYQKLMESVQDLVPDIDNYIRMKVFGTPTTTEYYLGQPQGNIYGAKLIPKQVGLNRLGYQTELPNLFLVGASAGYPSVPGVIGNGMNVAELLTGKLVWDRTRVPELPEVHPAFANA
;
A
#
# COMPACT_ATOMS: atom_id res chain seq x y z
N GLN A 1 -21.29 -0.71 19.47
CA GLN A 1 -20.68 -1.98 19.02
C GLN A 1 -19.24 -1.98 19.53
N VAL A 2 -18.90 -2.92 20.41
CA VAL A 2 -17.53 -3.14 20.85
C VAL A 2 -16.79 -3.69 19.62
N HIS A 3 -15.80 -2.96 19.15
CA HIS A 3 -15.00 -3.39 18.00
C HIS A 3 -14.30 -4.71 18.36
N GLU A 4 -14.28 -5.71 17.46
CA GLU A 4 -13.59 -7.00 17.67
C GLU A 4 -12.13 -6.82 18.14
N THR A 5 -11.53 -5.68 17.81
CA THR A 5 -10.17 -5.28 18.20
C THR A 5 -10.00 -5.01 19.70
N ASP A 6 -11.08 -4.83 20.46
CA ASP A 6 -11.00 -4.54 21.91
C ASP A 6 -11.04 -5.79 22.79
N THR A 7 -11.21 -6.96 22.21
CA THR A 7 -11.21 -8.20 22.98
C THR A 7 -9.82 -8.50 23.55
N LYS A 8 -9.78 -9.08 24.77
CA LYS A 8 -8.53 -9.51 25.42
C LYS A 8 -7.79 -10.53 24.53
N ALA A 9 -8.51 -11.43 23.89
CA ALA A 9 -7.95 -12.46 23.01
C ALA A 9 -7.26 -11.81 21.77
N TYR A 10 -7.89 -10.80 21.14
CA TYR A 10 -7.29 -10.07 20.03
C TYR A 10 -5.99 -9.38 20.46
N LYS A 11 -6.00 -8.65 21.57
CA LYS A 11 -4.81 -7.96 22.09
C LYS A 11 -3.67 -8.91 22.41
N GLN A 12 -3.96 -10.09 22.94
CA GLN A 12 -2.96 -11.13 23.19
C GLN A 12 -2.37 -11.66 21.87
N LYS A 13 -3.22 -12.00 20.89
CA LYS A 13 -2.78 -12.48 19.58
C LYS A 13 -1.94 -11.43 18.85
N LYS A 14 -2.37 -10.17 18.86
CA LYS A 14 -1.62 -9.04 18.29
C LYS A 14 -0.23 -8.92 18.91
N ARG A 15 -0.15 -8.99 20.26
CA ARG A 15 1.12 -8.94 20.98
C ARG A 15 2.04 -10.11 20.63
N HIS A 16 1.50 -11.31 20.54
CA HIS A 16 2.27 -12.50 20.18
C HIS A 16 2.89 -12.38 18.78
N VAL A 17 2.09 -12.00 17.78
CA VAL A 17 2.58 -11.80 16.40
C VAL A 17 3.64 -10.70 16.37
N TYR A 18 3.39 -9.59 17.08
CA TYR A 18 4.37 -8.51 17.18
C TYR A 18 5.71 -9.00 17.76
N GLN A 19 5.68 -9.79 18.85
CA GLN A 19 6.89 -10.34 19.45
C GLN A 19 7.67 -11.22 18.47
N LYS A 20 6.99 -12.10 17.74
CA LYS A 20 7.63 -12.95 16.71
C LYS A 20 8.27 -12.16 15.59
N LEU A 21 7.63 -11.09 15.14
CA LEU A 21 8.22 -10.20 14.14
C LEU A 21 9.45 -9.47 14.69
N MET A 22 9.39 -9.01 15.94
CA MET A 22 10.52 -8.32 16.56
C MET A 22 11.71 -9.27 16.81
N GLU A 23 11.47 -10.52 17.21
CA GLU A 23 12.52 -11.54 17.28
C GLU A 23 13.27 -11.66 15.94
N SER A 24 12.53 -11.79 14.82
CA SER A 24 13.15 -11.87 13.48
C SER A 24 13.92 -10.60 13.09
N VAL A 25 13.45 -9.43 13.51
CA VAL A 25 14.18 -8.17 13.27
C VAL A 25 15.45 -8.10 14.11
N GLN A 26 15.40 -8.54 15.37
CA GLN A 26 16.55 -8.57 16.27
C GLN A 26 17.62 -9.57 15.82
N ASP A 27 17.23 -10.67 15.17
CA ASP A 27 18.18 -11.61 14.56
C ASP A 27 19.03 -10.94 13.45
N LEU A 28 18.46 -9.96 12.75
CA LEU A 28 19.15 -9.20 11.71
C LEU A 28 19.89 -7.98 12.26
N VAL A 29 19.30 -7.33 13.25
CA VAL A 29 19.82 -6.11 13.89
C VAL A 29 19.71 -6.25 15.41
N PRO A 30 20.69 -6.87 16.09
CA PRO A 30 20.58 -7.26 17.51
C PRO A 30 20.22 -6.11 18.45
N ASP A 31 20.73 -4.93 18.21
CA ASP A 31 20.56 -3.77 19.10
C ASP A 31 19.41 -2.83 18.66
N ILE A 32 18.52 -3.28 17.79
CA ILE A 32 17.46 -2.42 17.19
C ILE A 32 16.59 -1.73 18.24
N ASP A 33 16.31 -2.36 19.36
CA ASP A 33 15.47 -1.81 20.44
C ASP A 33 16.05 -0.52 21.04
N ASN A 34 17.37 -0.33 21.01
CA ASN A 34 18.04 0.87 21.52
C ASN A 34 17.78 2.09 20.61
N TYR A 35 17.43 1.86 19.35
CA TYR A 35 17.21 2.89 18.34
C TYR A 35 15.72 3.17 18.07
N ILE A 36 14.82 2.28 18.48
CA ILE A 36 13.38 2.44 18.26
C ILE A 36 12.80 3.45 19.24
N ARG A 37 12.36 4.59 18.71
CA ARG A 37 11.70 5.64 19.51
C ARG A 37 10.17 5.50 19.53
N MET A 38 9.60 4.90 18.50
CA MET A 38 8.16 4.70 18.37
C MET A 38 7.89 3.36 17.69
N LYS A 39 6.89 2.62 18.18
CA LYS A 39 6.45 1.33 17.62
C LYS A 39 4.97 1.41 17.28
N VAL A 40 4.65 1.21 16.00
CA VAL A 40 3.26 1.11 15.52
C VAL A 40 3.08 -0.22 14.82
N PHE A 41 2.07 -0.97 15.22
CA PHE A 41 1.76 -2.26 14.64
C PHE A 41 0.33 -2.30 14.12
N GLY A 42 0.18 -2.20 12.79
CA GLY A 42 -1.08 -2.38 12.09
C GLY A 42 -1.39 -3.87 11.88
N THR A 43 -2.67 -4.19 11.84
CA THR A 43 -3.18 -5.55 11.58
C THR A 43 -4.23 -5.48 10.48
N PRO A 44 -4.68 -6.61 9.91
CA PRO A 44 -5.78 -6.62 8.96
C PRO A 44 -7.03 -5.87 9.47
N THR A 45 -7.41 -6.05 10.72
CA THR A 45 -8.53 -5.30 11.35
C THR A 45 -8.24 -3.80 11.48
N THR A 46 -6.98 -3.39 11.64
CA THR A 46 -6.61 -1.98 11.60
C THR A 46 -6.86 -1.39 10.21
N THR A 47 -6.48 -2.11 9.16
CA THR A 47 -6.71 -1.71 7.77
C THR A 47 -8.20 -1.66 7.45
N GLU A 48 -8.96 -2.65 7.88
CA GLU A 48 -10.41 -2.69 7.71
C GLU A 48 -11.10 -1.49 8.39
N TYR A 49 -10.68 -1.18 9.61
CA TYR A 49 -11.23 -0.07 10.37
C TYR A 49 -10.96 1.31 9.72
N TYR A 50 -9.70 1.57 9.36
CA TYR A 50 -9.30 2.89 8.83
C TYR A 50 -9.58 3.07 7.34
N LEU A 51 -9.51 2.01 6.55
CA LEU A 51 -9.64 2.08 5.09
C LEU A 51 -10.94 1.48 4.56
N GLY A 52 -11.76 0.88 5.42
CA GLY A 52 -12.99 0.20 5.01
C GLY A 52 -12.74 -1.02 4.09
N GLN A 53 -11.51 -1.54 4.06
CA GLN A 53 -11.14 -2.63 3.17
C GLN A 53 -11.50 -3.98 3.78
N PRO A 54 -12.40 -4.78 3.15
CA PRO A 54 -12.82 -6.06 3.70
C PRO A 54 -11.65 -6.98 3.99
N GLN A 55 -11.68 -7.63 5.18
CA GLN A 55 -10.65 -8.57 5.65
C GLN A 55 -9.23 -7.98 5.72
N GLY A 56 -9.12 -6.66 5.82
CA GLY A 56 -7.84 -5.96 5.91
C GLY A 56 -7.02 -5.99 4.63
N ASN A 57 -7.68 -6.06 3.49
CA ASN A 57 -7.04 -5.99 2.19
C ASN A 57 -6.28 -4.66 2.01
N ILE A 58 -5.07 -4.74 1.49
CA ILE A 58 -4.20 -3.57 1.28
C ILE A 58 -4.08 -3.23 -0.22
N TYR A 59 -4.19 -4.23 -1.09
CA TYR A 59 -3.89 -4.10 -2.51
C TYR A 59 -5.11 -4.10 -3.43
N GLY A 60 -6.32 -3.96 -2.90
CA GLY A 60 -7.55 -3.98 -3.68
C GLY A 60 -7.89 -5.39 -4.18
N ALA A 61 -8.30 -5.54 -5.43
CA ALA A 61 -8.64 -6.83 -6.02
C ALA A 61 -7.50 -7.84 -5.91
N LYS A 62 -7.83 -9.09 -5.57
CA LYS A 62 -6.86 -10.18 -5.31
C LYS A 62 -5.92 -10.37 -6.51
N LEU A 63 -4.62 -10.49 -6.21
CA LEU A 63 -3.58 -10.74 -7.21
C LEU A 63 -3.46 -12.24 -7.49
N ILE A 64 -4.35 -12.77 -8.30
CA ILE A 64 -4.32 -14.15 -8.82
C ILE A 64 -4.14 -14.11 -10.33
N PRO A 65 -3.68 -15.21 -10.99
CA PRO A 65 -3.44 -15.22 -12.44
C PRO A 65 -4.63 -14.74 -13.29
N LYS A 66 -5.86 -14.99 -12.83
CA LYS A 66 -7.10 -14.53 -13.50
C LYS A 66 -7.43 -13.05 -13.29
N GLN A 67 -6.68 -12.33 -12.44
CA GLN A 67 -6.93 -10.93 -12.07
C GLN A 67 -5.65 -10.09 -12.10
N VAL A 68 -4.66 -10.49 -12.90
CA VAL A 68 -3.38 -9.78 -13.03
C VAL A 68 -3.13 -9.45 -14.50
N GLY A 69 -2.39 -8.39 -14.75
CA GLY A 69 -2.03 -7.93 -16.09
C GLY A 69 -3.27 -7.56 -16.91
N LEU A 70 -3.42 -8.13 -18.09
CA LEU A 70 -4.54 -7.85 -19.01
C LEU A 70 -5.91 -8.28 -18.46
N ASN A 71 -5.95 -9.15 -17.47
CA ASN A 71 -7.19 -9.62 -16.84
C ASN A 71 -7.61 -8.75 -15.64
N ARG A 72 -6.85 -7.71 -15.31
CA ARG A 72 -7.20 -6.80 -14.23
C ARG A 72 -8.28 -5.82 -14.69
N LEU A 73 -9.08 -5.32 -13.74
CA LEU A 73 -10.08 -4.29 -14.04
C LEU A 73 -9.40 -3.10 -14.72
N GLY A 74 -9.96 -2.68 -15.84
CA GLY A 74 -9.55 -1.47 -16.54
C GLY A 74 -10.06 -0.20 -15.85
N TYR A 75 -9.67 0.93 -16.39
CA TYR A 75 -10.11 2.24 -15.86
C TYR A 75 -11.52 2.60 -16.32
N GLN A 76 -11.92 2.19 -17.52
CA GLN A 76 -13.25 2.43 -18.07
C GLN A 76 -14.21 1.33 -17.65
N THR A 77 -15.45 1.71 -17.33
CA THR A 77 -16.55 0.77 -17.07
C THR A 77 -17.52 0.75 -18.25
N GLU A 78 -18.44 -0.19 -18.22
CA GLU A 78 -19.55 -0.24 -19.20
C GLU A 78 -20.53 0.93 -19.04
N LEU A 79 -20.51 1.60 -17.89
CA LEU A 79 -21.35 2.76 -17.64
C LEU A 79 -20.69 4.04 -18.18
N PRO A 80 -21.41 4.87 -18.93
CA PRO A 80 -20.90 6.14 -19.42
C PRO A 80 -20.45 7.04 -18.26
N ASN A 81 -19.30 7.69 -18.42
CA ASN A 81 -18.75 8.64 -17.44
C ASN A 81 -18.42 8.04 -16.05
N LEU A 82 -18.36 6.71 -15.91
CA LEU A 82 -17.90 6.06 -14.71
C LEU A 82 -16.51 5.43 -14.93
N PHE A 83 -15.55 5.87 -14.15
CA PHE A 83 -14.15 5.42 -14.21
C PHE A 83 -13.73 4.81 -12.88
N LEU A 84 -12.88 3.79 -12.95
CA LEU A 84 -12.28 3.15 -11.79
C LEU A 84 -10.85 3.61 -11.62
N VAL A 85 -10.49 4.03 -10.42
CA VAL A 85 -9.13 4.44 -10.06
C VAL A 85 -8.74 3.81 -8.73
N GLY A 86 -7.48 3.57 -8.52
CA GLY A 86 -6.96 3.05 -7.25
C GLY A 86 -6.40 1.64 -7.36
N ALA A 87 -6.21 0.99 -6.21
CA ALA A 87 -5.49 -0.29 -6.16
C ALA A 87 -6.22 -1.47 -6.82
N SER A 88 -7.53 -1.37 -7.05
CA SER A 88 -8.32 -2.43 -7.72
C SER A 88 -8.28 -2.34 -9.25
N ALA A 89 -8.08 -1.14 -9.81
CA ALA A 89 -8.00 -0.90 -11.24
C ALA A 89 -6.55 -0.56 -11.63
N GLY A 90 -5.98 -1.30 -12.57
CA GLY A 90 -4.57 -1.14 -12.96
C GLY A 90 -3.61 -1.78 -11.95
N TYR A 91 -2.64 -1.04 -11.46
CA TYR A 91 -1.59 -1.57 -10.58
C TYR A 91 -1.77 -1.15 -9.12
N PRO A 92 -1.66 -2.10 -8.15
CA PRO A 92 -1.62 -1.77 -6.74
C PRO A 92 -0.25 -1.15 -6.38
N SER A 93 -0.09 -0.68 -5.15
CA SER A 93 1.05 0.03 -4.58
C SER A 93 0.95 1.55 -4.72
N VAL A 94 1.74 2.29 -3.94
CA VAL A 94 1.74 3.76 -3.99
C VAL A 94 2.10 4.29 -5.40
N PRO A 95 3.21 3.86 -6.03
CA PRO A 95 3.49 4.27 -7.40
C PRO A 95 2.41 3.81 -8.39
N GLY A 96 1.88 2.59 -8.20
CA GLY A 96 0.83 2.06 -9.05
C GLY A 96 -0.43 2.90 -9.04
N VAL A 97 -0.95 3.29 -7.86
CA VAL A 97 -2.18 4.10 -7.79
C VAL A 97 -1.99 5.53 -8.27
N ILE A 98 -0.79 6.10 -8.12
CA ILE A 98 -0.44 7.38 -8.74
C ILE A 98 -0.50 7.25 -10.27
N GLY A 99 0.16 6.25 -10.84
CA GLY A 99 0.13 5.97 -12.28
C GLY A 99 -1.29 5.71 -12.81
N ASN A 100 -2.11 4.97 -12.04
CA ASN A 100 -3.53 4.75 -12.38
C ASN A 100 -4.31 6.08 -12.47
N GLY A 101 -4.10 6.99 -11.51
CA GLY A 101 -4.70 8.33 -11.53
C GLY A 101 -4.27 9.15 -12.73
N MET A 102 -2.99 9.11 -13.07
CA MET A 102 -2.44 9.79 -14.25
C MET A 102 -3.04 9.24 -15.54
N ASN A 103 -3.12 7.91 -15.68
CA ASN A 103 -3.71 7.29 -16.87
C ASN A 103 -5.19 7.67 -17.06
N VAL A 104 -5.97 7.76 -15.98
CA VAL A 104 -7.36 8.22 -16.06
C VAL A 104 -7.43 9.71 -16.40
N ALA A 105 -6.56 10.55 -15.85
CA ALA A 105 -6.50 11.96 -16.20
C ALA A 105 -6.13 12.17 -17.68
N GLU A 106 -5.17 11.42 -18.21
CA GLU A 106 -4.83 11.40 -19.63
C GLU A 106 -6.00 10.97 -20.51
N LEU A 107 -6.71 9.91 -20.08
CA LEU A 107 -7.90 9.41 -20.78
C LEU A 107 -9.02 10.46 -20.87
N LEU A 108 -9.25 11.19 -19.79
CA LEU A 108 -10.33 12.20 -19.71
C LEU A 108 -9.99 13.51 -20.44
N THR A 109 -8.72 13.90 -20.43
CA THR A 109 -8.29 15.21 -20.96
C THR A 109 -7.70 15.12 -22.36
N GLY A 110 -7.33 13.93 -22.81
CA GLY A 110 -6.58 13.74 -24.06
C GLY A 110 -5.16 14.32 -24.02
N LYS A 111 -4.66 14.70 -22.84
CA LYS A 111 -3.34 15.32 -22.67
C LYS A 111 -2.46 14.42 -21.80
N LEU A 112 -1.20 14.27 -22.18
CA LEU A 112 -0.21 13.60 -21.31
C LEU A 112 -0.05 14.39 -20.01
N VAL A 113 -0.30 13.73 -18.89
CA VAL A 113 -0.08 14.29 -17.54
C VAL A 113 1.40 14.18 -17.16
N TRP A 114 2.09 13.18 -17.71
CA TRP A 114 3.50 12.94 -17.46
C TRP A 114 4.26 12.74 -18.77
N ASP A 115 5.28 13.56 -18.98
CA ASP A 115 6.22 13.34 -20.08
C ASP A 115 7.17 12.18 -19.75
N ARG A 116 6.88 11.01 -20.28
CA ARG A 116 7.64 9.77 -20.06
C ARG A 116 9.04 9.80 -20.67
N THR A 117 9.33 10.79 -21.51
CA THR A 117 10.66 10.97 -22.09
C THR A 117 11.56 11.80 -21.20
N ARG A 118 10.99 12.51 -20.24
CA ARG A 118 11.71 13.34 -19.30
C ARG A 118 12.09 12.51 -18.08
N VAL A 119 13.33 12.10 -17.99
CA VAL A 119 13.89 11.55 -16.76
C VAL A 119 14.05 12.72 -15.78
N PRO A 120 13.33 12.74 -14.62
CA PRO A 120 13.56 13.77 -13.62
C PRO A 120 15.02 13.74 -13.18
N GLU A 121 15.66 14.88 -13.10
CA GLU A 121 16.92 14.97 -12.37
C GLU A 121 16.65 14.52 -10.94
N LEU A 122 17.30 13.43 -10.54
CA LEU A 122 17.20 12.97 -9.17
C LEU A 122 17.76 14.07 -8.27
N PRO A 123 17.05 14.45 -7.19
CA PRO A 123 17.63 15.39 -6.23
C PRO A 123 18.96 14.81 -5.73
N GLU A 124 19.94 15.67 -5.56
CA GLU A 124 21.22 15.27 -4.96
C GLU A 124 20.96 14.53 -3.65
N VAL A 125 21.57 13.36 -3.53
CA VAL A 125 21.44 12.56 -2.31
C VAL A 125 22.00 13.39 -1.16
N HIS A 126 21.17 13.64 -0.16
CA HIS A 126 21.58 14.42 1.01
C HIS A 126 22.88 13.81 1.59
N PRO A 127 23.92 14.61 1.88
CA PRO A 127 25.24 14.11 2.29
C PRO A 127 25.21 13.09 3.45
N ALA A 128 24.20 13.15 4.31
CA ALA A 128 24.01 12.19 5.39
C ALA A 128 23.70 10.75 4.90
N PHE A 129 23.31 10.55 3.64
CA PHE A 129 23.01 9.25 3.05
C PHE A 129 24.00 8.84 1.93
N ALA A 130 24.96 9.69 1.61
CA ALA A 130 25.94 9.43 0.56
C ALA A 130 27.00 8.38 0.94
N ASN A 131 27.09 8.04 2.23
CA ASN A 131 28.10 7.14 2.79
C ASN A 131 27.49 5.97 3.59
N ALA A 132 26.21 5.61 3.34
CA ALA A 132 25.54 4.48 3.99
C ALA A 132 25.66 3.20 3.16
#